data_b7a35121675bccc504214a5f65787f1a
#
_entry.id   b7a35121675bccc504214a5f65787f1a
#
_cell.length_a   1.000
_cell.length_b   1.000
_cell.length_c   1.000
_cell.angle_alpha   90.00
_cell.angle_beta   90.00
_cell.angle_gamma   90.00
#
_symmetry.space_group_name_H-M   'P 1'
#
loop_
_entity.id
_entity.type
_entity.pdbx_description
1 polymer ?
#
loop_
_entity_poly.entity_id
_entity_poly.type
_entity_poly.pdbx_seq_one_letter_code
_entity_poly.pdbx_strand_id
1 'polypeptide(L)'
;METEYPIKTRHRLSADVPERTQARVRETAGRYYRGVVSDAVTTALETFQWVVDARSRGKRVIATDVDSLPESYEELVIAGLETGTGEWTWLVRREHPWRRQLWIKGRNLAAGVLARTATANNWTPEQAADEYDIPLAAVVEAIRYAETAGDLIDAEEAENRLVAKRYERASVPR
;
A
#
# COMPACT_ATOMS: atom_id res chain seq x y z
N MET A 1 45.40 15.47 25.31
CA MET A 1 44.23 14.57 25.33
C MET A 1 43.67 14.63 23.89
N GLU A 2 44.14 13.74 23.03
CA GLU A 2 43.68 13.64 21.63
C GLU A 2 42.29 13.00 21.63
N THR A 3 41.32 13.69 21.12
CA THR A 3 39.95 13.21 20.95
C THR A 3 39.94 12.37 19.67
N GLU A 4 40.08 11.08 19.81
CA GLU A 4 39.97 10.12 18.69
C GLU A 4 38.51 10.11 18.19
N TYR A 5 38.28 10.77 17.06
CA TYR A 5 36.99 10.69 16.39
C TYR A 5 36.83 9.28 15.77
N PRO A 6 35.75 8.54 16.08
CA PRO A 6 35.56 7.22 15.51
C PRO A 6 35.46 7.32 13.98
N ILE A 7 36.35 6.60 13.29
CA ILE A 7 36.33 6.47 11.83
C ILE A 7 34.98 5.82 11.47
N LYS A 8 34.09 6.58 10.86
CA LYS A 8 32.82 6.05 10.34
C LYS A 8 33.14 5.07 9.22
N THR A 9 33.10 3.78 9.50
CA THR A 9 33.28 2.73 8.52
C THR A 9 32.12 2.80 7.54
N ARG A 10 32.38 3.21 6.29
CA ARG A 10 31.38 3.24 5.23
C ARG A 10 31.32 1.89 4.54
N HIS A 11 30.20 1.20 4.67
CA HIS A 11 29.92 0.00 3.89
C HIS A 11 29.13 0.35 2.64
N ARG A 12 29.48 -0.27 1.50
CA ARG A 12 28.78 -0.08 0.25
C ARG A 12 27.60 -1.03 0.17
N LEU A 13 26.40 -0.50 -0.02
CA LEU A 13 25.20 -1.25 -0.36
C LEU A 13 24.97 -1.17 -1.86
N SER A 14 24.76 -2.31 -2.53
CA SER A 14 24.41 -2.36 -3.97
C SER A 14 23.03 -2.98 -4.12
N ALA A 15 22.21 -2.39 -4.99
CA ALA A 15 20.91 -2.92 -5.35
C ALA A 15 20.61 -2.63 -6.81
N ASP A 16 19.97 -3.58 -7.51
CA ASP A 16 19.43 -3.36 -8.83
C ASP A 16 18.10 -2.62 -8.70
N VAL A 17 18.00 -1.46 -9.31
CA VAL A 17 16.86 -0.57 -9.18
C VAL A 17 16.29 -0.28 -10.58
N PRO A 18 14.97 -0.44 -10.81
CA PRO A 18 14.35 -0.11 -12.09
C PRO A 18 14.65 1.32 -12.54
N GLU A 19 14.81 1.52 -13.84
CA GLU A 19 15.21 2.82 -14.42
C GLU A 19 14.29 3.97 -13.99
N ARG A 20 12.98 3.73 -13.99
CA ARG A 20 12.00 4.75 -13.55
C ARG A 20 12.21 5.15 -12.08
N THR A 21 12.62 4.21 -11.22
CA THR A 21 12.91 4.50 -9.80
C THR A 21 14.20 5.28 -9.67
N GLN A 22 15.24 4.94 -10.46
CA GLN A 22 16.47 5.72 -10.51
C GLN A 22 16.23 7.16 -10.95
N ALA A 23 15.39 7.37 -11.98
CA ALA A 23 15.02 8.70 -12.46
C ALA A 23 14.35 9.53 -11.34
N ARG A 24 13.39 8.95 -10.60
CA ARG A 24 12.76 9.63 -9.46
C ARG A 24 13.73 9.96 -8.34
N VAL A 25 14.66 9.06 -8.02
CA VAL A 25 15.69 9.33 -7.00
C VAL A 25 16.58 10.49 -7.43
N ARG A 26 17.00 10.55 -8.70
CA ARG A 26 17.81 11.67 -9.23
C ARG A 26 17.04 12.99 -9.20
N GLU A 27 15.78 12.99 -9.61
CA GLU A 27 14.89 14.16 -9.52
C GLU A 27 14.77 14.68 -8.08
N THR A 28 14.48 13.78 -7.14
CA THR A 28 14.39 14.10 -5.70
C THR A 28 15.72 14.65 -5.17
N ALA A 29 16.84 14.02 -5.55
CA ALA A 29 18.18 14.49 -5.17
C ALA A 29 18.45 15.90 -5.71
N GLY A 30 18.08 16.16 -6.97
CA GLY A 30 18.20 17.50 -7.58
C GLY A 30 17.39 18.55 -6.85
N ARG A 31 16.16 18.21 -6.48
CA ARG A 31 15.21 19.15 -5.86
C ARG A 31 15.51 19.47 -4.39
N TYR A 32 15.94 18.48 -3.61
CA TYR A 32 16.02 18.59 -2.14
C TYR A 32 17.41 18.37 -1.56
N TYR A 33 18.34 17.73 -2.30
CA TYR A 33 19.65 17.30 -1.81
C TYR A 33 20.82 17.85 -2.66
N ARG A 34 20.62 18.99 -3.32
CA ARG A 34 21.65 19.64 -4.17
C ARG A 34 22.28 18.72 -5.24
N GLY A 35 21.51 17.71 -5.71
CA GLY A 35 21.97 16.71 -6.67
C GLY A 35 22.75 15.54 -6.08
N VAL A 36 22.94 15.48 -4.75
CA VAL A 36 23.68 14.38 -4.10
C VAL A 36 22.76 13.17 -3.91
N VAL A 37 22.87 12.21 -4.80
CA VAL A 37 22.03 11.00 -4.81
C VAL A 37 22.21 10.15 -3.54
N SER A 38 23.47 10.05 -3.04
CA SER A 38 23.73 9.29 -1.80
C SER A 38 22.97 9.84 -0.59
N ASP A 39 22.81 11.16 -0.48
CA ASP A 39 22.11 11.77 0.63
C ASP A 39 20.61 11.52 0.53
N ALA A 40 20.05 11.61 -0.66
CA ALA A 40 18.65 11.24 -0.92
C ALA A 40 18.37 9.78 -0.55
N VAL A 41 19.25 8.86 -0.94
CA VAL A 41 19.12 7.42 -0.63
C VAL A 41 19.27 7.18 0.87
N THR A 42 20.25 7.80 1.52
CA THR A 42 20.45 7.65 2.98
C THR A 42 19.22 8.12 3.74
N THR A 43 18.70 9.30 3.43
CA THR A 43 17.48 9.81 4.08
C THR A 43 16.26 8.91 3.81
N ALA A 44 16.14 8.37 2.59
CA ALA A 44 15.06 7.43 2.28
C ALA A 44 15.15 6.14 3.13
N LEU A 45 16.35 5.60 3.33
CA LEU A 45 16.56 4.42 4.16
C LEU A 45 16.29 4.70 5.65
N GLU A 46 16.73 5.86 6.17
CA GLU A 46 16.43 6.28 7.55
C GLU A 46 14.92 6.48 7.76
N THR A 47 14.23 7.09 6.79
CA THR A 47 12.78 7.24 6.81
C THR A 47 12.09 5.87 6.79
N PHE A 48 12.55 4.97 5.94
CA PHE A 48 12.02 3.60 5.89
C PHE A 48 12.21 2.88 7.22
N GLN A 49 13.39 2.98 7.84
CA GLN A 49 13.64 2.39 9.16
C GLN A 49 12.69 2.96 10.22
N TRP A 50 12.46 4.27 10.21
CA TRP A 50 11.49 4.90 11.11
C TRP A 50 10.07 4.33 10.90
N VAL A 51 9.65 4.11 9.64
CA VAL A 51 8.35 3.48 9.32
C VAL A 51 8.28 2.06 9.87
N VAL A 52 9.34 1.24 9.67
CA VAL A 52 9.43 -0.12 10.22
C VAL A 52 9.27 -0.11 11.74
N ASP A 53 10.00 0.78 12.42
CA ASP A 53 9.94 0.90 13.87
C ASP A 53 8.57 1.41 14.36
N ALA A 54 7.91 2.30 13.62
CA ALA A 54 6.57 2.74 13.94
C ALA A 54 5.55 1.58 13.82
N ARG A 55 5.62 0.81 12.74
CA ARG A 55 4.77 -0.37 12.51
C ARG A 55 5.00 -1.47 13.55
N SER A 56 6.26 -1.75 13.93
CA SER A 56 6.58 -2.75 14.96
C SER A 56 5.99 -2.40 16.33
N ARG A 57 5.75 -1.10 16.60
CA ARG A 57 5.07 -0.61 17.80
C ARG A 57 3.55 -0.51 17.64
N GLY A 58 2.97 -1.11 16.59
CA GLY A 58 1.53 -1.09 16.31
C GLY A 58 1.00 0.25 15.80
N LYS A 59 1.87 1.19 15.37
CA LYS A 59 1.47 2.49 14.83
C LYS A 59 1.13 2.38 13.34
N ARG A 60 0.18 3.19 12.89
CA ARG A 60 -0.12 3.38 11.47
C ARG A 60 0.65 4.60 10.95
N VAL A 61 1.11 4.52 9.70
CA VAL A 61 1.72 5.66 9.01
C VAL A 61 0.72 6.14 7.96
N ILE A 62 0.30 7.37 8.09
CA ILE A 62 -0.76 7.95 7.25
C ILE A 62 -0.26 9.24 6.61
N ALA A 63 -0.79 9.55 5.42
CA ALA A 63 -0.72 10.86 4.80
C ALA A 63 -2.08 11.54 4.93
N THR A 64 -2.08 12.80 5.35
CA THR A 64 -3.29 13.63 5.46
C THR A 64 -2.94 15.05 5.04
N ASP A 65 -3.92 15.81 4.61
CA ASP A 65 -3.76 17.24 4.34
C ASP A 65 -3.48 18.02 5.63
N VAL A 66 -2.59 19.02 5.53
CA VAL A 66 -2.10 19.78 6.70
C VAL A 66 -3.25 20.49 7.44
N ASP A 67 -4.29 20.90 6.73
CA ASP A 67 -5.40 21.71 7.26
C ASP A 67 -6.65 20.87 7.59
N SER A 68 -6.65 19.57 7.33
CA SER A 68 -7.75 18.67 7.66
C SER A 68 -7.39 17.76 8.83
N LEU A 69 -8.18 17.81 9.92
CA LEU A 69 -8.23 16.69 10.86
C LEU A 69 -8.70 15.46 10.12
N PRO A 70 -8.24 14.24 10.44
CA PRO A 70 -8.24 13.08 9.56
C PRO A 70 -9.63 12.49 9.28
N GLU A 71 -10.47 13.23 8.57
CA GLU A 71 -11.70 12.68 7.98
C GLU A 71 -11.38 11.85 6.73
N SER A 72 -10.26 12.16 6.05
CA SER A 72 -9.70 11.36 4.97
C SER A 72 -8.19 11.25 5.12
N TYR A 73 -7.66 10.04 5.01
CA TYR A 73 -6.22 9.79 5.05
C TYR A 73 -5.86 8.62 4.14
N GLU A 74 -4.63 8.66 3.63
CA GLU A 74 -4.03 7.51 2.96
C GLU A 74 -3.08 6.79 3.91
N GLU A 75 -3.26 5.48 4.09
CA GLU A 75 -2.34 4.67 4.89
C GLU A 75 -1.18 4.17 4.03
N LEU A 76 0.06 4.37 4.51
CA LEU A 76 1.23 3.79 3.89
C LEU A 76 1.25 2.27 4.14
N VAL A 77 1.06 1.50 3.08
CA VAL A 77 1.09 0.04 3.11
C VAL A 77 2.45 -0.44 2.59
N ILE A 78 3.14 -1.26 3.40
CA ILE A 78 4.43 -1.86 3.03
C ILE A 78 4.27 -3.38 3.05
N ALA A 79 4.29 -3.99 1.87
CA ALA A 79 4.04 -5.42 1.68
C ALA A 79 4.88 -6.32 2.59
N GLY A 80 6.16 -6.00 2.76
CA GLY A 80 7.08 -6.78 3.59
C GLY A 80 6.78 -6.74 5.10
N LEU A 81 6.00 -5.75 5.57
CA LEU A 81 5.65 -5.60 6.98
C LEU A 81 4.25 -6.13 7.32
N GLU A 82 3.49 -6.56 6.32
CA GLU A 82 2.18 -7.17 6.53
C GLU A 82 2.33 -8.69 6.65
N THR A 83 1.66 -9.26 7.63
CA THR A 83 1.54 -10.71 7.78
C THR A 83 0.21 -11.17 7.21
N GLY A 84 0.21 -12.33 6.55
CA GLY A 84 -1.02 -12.97 6.07
C GLY A 84 -2.00 -13.26 7.22
N THR A 85 -3.27 -13.42 6.92
CA THR A 85 -4.33 -13.65 7.91
C THR A 85 -4.82 -15.09 7.84
N GLY A 86 -4.58 -15.85 8.91
CA GLY A 86 -5.03 -17.25 8.99
C GLY A 86 -4.41 -18.13 7.92
N GLU A 87 -5.22 -18.74 7.07
CA GLU A 87 -4.79 -19.59 5.94
C GLU A 87 -4.28 -18.82 4.72
N TRP A 88 -4.38 -17.49 4.73
CA TRP A 88 -4.04 -16.62 3.60
C TRP A 88 -2.64 -16.05 3.73
N THR A 89 -1.82 -16.25 2.72
CA THR A 89 -0.45 -15.72 2.65
C THR A 89 -0.42 -14.30 2.08
N TRP A 90 -1.29 -14.05 1.10
CA TRP A 90 -1.35 -12.80 0.34
C TRP A 90 -2.53 -11.91 0.70
N LEU A 91 -3.41 -12.36 1.60
CA LEU A 91 -4.52 -11.56 2.08
C LEU A 91 -4.33 -11.17 3.54
N VAL A 92 -4.59 -9.90 3.82
CA VAL A 92 -4.39 -9.29 5.14
C VAL A 92 -5.68 -8.63 5.62
N ARG A 93 -5.87 -8.62 6.92
CA ARG A 93 -6.93 -7.84 7.55
C ARG A 93 -6.45 -6.41 7.77
N ARG A 94 -7.29 -5.43 7.42
CA ARG A 94 -7.06 -4.03 7.74
C ARG A 94 -8.25 -3.47 8.49
N GLU A 95 -7.96 -2.58 9.43
CA GLU A 95 -9.02 -1.78 10.04
C GLU A 95 -9.52 -0.77 9.02
N HIS A 96 -10.82 -0.80 8.77
CA HIS A 96 -11.49 0.11 7.87
C HIS A 96 -12.87 0.44 8.43
N PRO A 97 -13.36 1.68 8.34
CA PRO A 97 -14.63 2.10 8.96
C PRO A 97 -15.84 1.25 8.60
N TRP A 98 -15.91 0.72 7.38
CA TRP A 98 -17.04 -0.08 6.88
C TRP A 98 -16.65 -1.33 6.09
N ARG A 99 -15.36 -1.49 5.67
CA ARG A 99 -14.91 -2.70 4.94
C ARG A 99 -14.36 -3.73 5.90
N ARG A 100 -14.91 -4.92 5.85
CA ARG A 100 -14.57 -6.08 6.69
C ARG A 100 -13.84 -7.16 5.92
N GLN A 101 -13.89 -7.11 4.58
CA GLN A 101 -13.21 -8.05 3.71
C GLN A 101 -11.68 -7.95 3.81
N LEU A 102 -10.99 -9.00 3.38
CA LEU A 102 -9.52 -9.01 3.31
C LEU A 102 -9.01 -8.16 2.15
N TRP A 103 -7.76 -7.71 2.29
CA TRP A 103 -7.07 -6.85 1.34
C TRP A 103 -5.85 -7.56 0.77
N ILE A 104 -5.49 -7.23 -0.47
CA ILE A 104 -4.24 -7.73 -1.06
C ILE A 104 -3.06 -7.15 -0.30
N LYS A 105 -2.18 -8.03 0.16
CA LYS A 105 -0.95 -7.67 0.85
C LYS A 105 -0.12 -6.70 0.01
N GLY A 106 0.28 -5.58 0.60
CA GLY A 106 1.06 -4.55 -0.08
C GLY A 106 0.32 -3.69 -1.09
N ARG A 107 -1.01 -3.80 -1.19
CA ARG A 107 -1.84 -3.01 -2.12
C ARG A 107 -3.06 -2.43 -1.41
N ASN A 108 -3.47 -1.25 -1.80
CA ASN A 108 -4.76 -0.69 -1.34
C ASN A 108 -5.90 -1.23 -2.23
N LEU A 109 -6.04 -2.54 -2.26
CA LEU A 109 -6.98 -3.27 -3.11
C LEU A 109 -7.64 -4.36 -2.28
N ALA A 110 -8.95 -4.31 -2.14
CA ALA A 110 -9.72 -5.35 -1.44
C ALA A 110 -9.85 -6.59 -2.32
N ALA A 111 -9.77 -7.78 -1.70
CA ALA A 111 -9.76 -9.05 -2.42
C ALA A 111 -11.03 -9.27 -3.25
N GLY A 112 -12.20 -8.92 -2.72
CA GLY A 112 -13.46 -9.02 -3.46
C GLY A 112 -13.54 -8.08 -4.66
N VAL A 113 -12.93 -6.87 -4.56
CA VAL A 113 -12.87 -5.94 -5.69
C VAL A 113 -12.03 -6.52 -6.81
N LEU A 114 -10.84 -7.06 -6.49
CA LEU A 114 -9.98 -7.73 -7.47
C LEU A 114 -10.72 -8.88 -8.17
N ALA A 115 -11.28 -9.80 -7.39
CA ALA A 115 -11.95 -10.99 -7.94
C ALA A 115 -13.12 -10.61 -8.87
N ARG A 116 -13.93 -9.64 -8.49
CA ARG A 116 -15.08 -9.18 -9.31
C ARG A 116 -14.66 -8.43 -10.54
N THR A 117 -13.62 -7.59 -10.45
CA THR A 117 -13.10 -6.90 -11.62
C THR A 117 -12.52 -7.89 -12.63
N ALA A 118 -11.80 -8.91 -12.17
CA ALA A 118 -11.30 -9.97 -13.03
C ALA A 118 -12.46 -10.72 -13.72
N THR A 119 -13.50 -11.07 -12.98
CA THR A 119 -14.69 -11.75 -13.55
C THR A 119 -15.42 -10.84 -14.56
N ALA A 120 -15.65 -9.58 -14.23
CA ALA A 120 -16.37 -8.64 -15.09
C ALA A 120 -15.66 -8.37 -16.41
N ASN A 121 -14.33 -8.43 -16.42
CA ASN A 121 -13.50 -8.25 -17.62
C ASN A 121 -13.15 -9.59 -18.31
N ASN A 122 -13.63 -10.72 -17.82
CA ASN A 122 -13.25 -12.06 -18.29
C ASN A 122 -11.74 -12.30 -18.31
N TRP A 123 -11.02 -11.76 -17.35
CA TRP A 123 -9.58 -11.94 -17.22
C TRP A 123 -9.25 -13.32 -16.65
N THR A 124 -8.19 -13.93 -17.16
CA THR A 124 -7.56 -15.05 -16.47
C THR A 124 -6.82 -14.55 -15.22
N PRO A 125 -6.52 -15.42 -14.25
CA PRO A 125 -5.71 -15.03 -13.10
C PRO A 125 -4.37 -14.39 -13.47
N GLU A 126 -3.73 -14.85 -14.54
CA GLU A 126 -2.47 -14.31 -15.06
C GLU A 126 -2.67 -12.88 -15.58
N GLN A 127 -3.74 -12.65 -16.36
CA GLN A 127 -4.06 -11.31 -16.88
C GLN A 127 -4.36 -10.33 -15.73
N ALA A 128 -5.08 -10.77 -14.72
CA ALA A 128 -5.34 -9.95 -13.55
C ALA A 128 -4.04 -9.66 -12.75
N ALA A 129 -3.13 -10.63 -12.66
CA ALA A 129 -1.84 -10.44 -12.01
C ALA A 129 -0.98 -9.39 -12.73
N ASP A 130 -0.94 -9.45 -14.06
CA ASP A 130 -0.22 -8.49 -14.91
C ASP A 130 -0.85 -7.09 -14.82
N GLU A 131 -2.18 -6.98 -14.90
CA GLU A 131 -2.89 -5.69 -14.87
C GLU A 131 -2.68 -4.96 -13.55
N TYR A 132 -2.73 -5.66 -12.43
CA TYR A 132 -2.56 -5.08 -11.10
C TYR A 132 -1.10 -5.05 -10.63
N ASP A 133 -0.17 -5.61 -11.38
CA ASP A 133 1.25 -5.76 -11.01
C ASP A 133 1.39 -6.40 -9.62
N ILE A 134 0.78 -7.58 -9.44
CA ILE A 134 0.79 -8.38 -8.22
C ILE A 134 1.12 -9.84 -8.52
N PRO A 135 1.62 -10.61 -7.53
CA PRO A 135 1.88 -12.03 -7.74
C PRO A 135 0.60 -12.80 -8.11
N LEU A 136 0.72 -13.73 -9.06
CA LEU A 136 -0.37 -14.63 -9.46
C LEU A 136 -1.00 -15.33 -8.24
N ALA A 137 -0.19 -15.75 -7.28
CA ALA A 137 -0.67 -16.38 -6.05
C ALA A 137 -1.62 -15.47 -5.25
N ALA A 138 -1.42 -14.15 -5.27
CA ALA A 138 -2.32 -13.20 -4.61
C ALA A 138 -3.68 -13.13 -5.31
N VAL A 139 -3.69 -13.21 -6.65
CA VAL A 139 -4.95 -13.25 -7.42
C VAL A 139 -5.71 -14.55 -7.15
N VAL A 140 -5.03 -15.69 -7.16
CA VAL A 140 -5.63 -17.00 -6.87
C VAL A 140 -6.24 -17.02 -5.47
N GLU A 141 -5.52 -16.51 -4.46
CA GLU A 141 -6.08 -16.39 -3.10
C GLU A 141 -7.28 -15.45 -3.05
N ALA A 142 -7.26 -14.33 -3.77
CA ALA A 142 -8.39 -13.39 -3.81
C ALA A 142 -9.64 -14.00 -4.44
N ILE A 143 -9.49 -14.76 -5.51
CA ILE A 143 -10.60 -15.47 -6.16
C ILE A 143 -11.19 -16.51 -5.19
N ARG A 144 -10.34 -17.35 -4.61
CA ARG A 144 -10.76 -18.36 -3.62
C ARG A 144 -11.45 -17.71 -2.40
N TYR A 145 -10.91 -16.59 -1.92
CA TYR A 145 -11.54 -15.83 -0.84
C TYR A 145 -12.92 -15.30 -1.24
N ALA A 146 -13.06 -14.77 -2.45
CA ALA A 146 -14.35 -14.26 -2.93
C ALA A 146 -15.43 -15.36 -3.05
N GLU A 147 -15.04 -16.60 -3.36
CA GLU A 147 -15.94 -17.75 -3.35
C GLU A 147 -16.46 -18.08 -1.94
N THR A 148 -15.61 -17.94 -0.93
CA THR A 148 -15.97 -18.24 0.47
C THR A 148 -16.64 -17.08 1.21
N ALA A 149 -16.31 -15.85 0.87
CA ALA A 149 -16.78 -14.62 1.50
C ALA A 149 -17.79 -13.85 0.64
N GLY A 150 -18.47 -14.53 -0.30
CA GLY A 150 -19.40 -13.89 -1.25
C GLY A 150 -20.47 -13.04 -0.57
N ASP A 151 -21.13 -13.54 0.44
CA ASP A 151 -22.19 -12.84 1.18
C ASP A 151 -21.67 -11.54 1.83
N LEU A 152 -20.45 -11.56 2.39
CA LEU A 152 -19.81 -10.38 2.98
C LEU A 152 -19.52 -9.33 1.92
N ILE A 153 -18.96 -9.76 0.79
CA ILE A 153 -18.60 -8.88 -0.33
C ILE A 153 -19.86 -8.24 -0.93
N ASP A 154 -20.94 -9.01 -1.09
CA ASP A 154 -22.24 -8.52 -1.57
C ASP A 154 -22.85 -7.49 -0.63
N ALA A 155 -22.80 -7.74 0.68
CA ALA A 155 -23.30 -6.81 1.69
C ALA A 155 -22.53 -5.47 1.66
N GLU A 156 -21.20 -5.51 1.59
CA GLU A 156 -20.38 -4.30 1.52
C GLU A 156 -20.63 -3.50 0.22
N GLU A 157 -20.83 -4.17 -0.89
CA GLU A 157 -21.19 -3.47 -2.13
C GLU A 157 -22.58 -2.83 -2.08
N ALA A 158 -23.53 -3.50 -1.45
CA ALA A 158 -24.86 -2.91 -1.24
C ALA A 158 -24.78 -1.66 -0.36
N GLU A 159 -23.98 -1.69 0.70
CA GLU A 159 -23.71 -0.53 1.56
C GLU A 159 -23.04 0.61 0.76
N ASN A 160 -22.01 0.32 -0.03
CA ASN A 160 -21.33 1.31 -0.88
C ASN A 160 -22.28 1.97 -1.87
N ARG A 161 -23.16 1.19 -2.51
CA ARG A 161 -24.17 1.73 -3.45
C ARG A 161 -25.16 2.66 -2.76
N LEU A 162 -25.56 2.36 -1.53
CA LEU A 162 -26.45 3.23 -0.74
C LEU A 162 -25.76 4.54 -0.35
N VAL A 163 -24.48 4.48 0.03
CA VAL A 163 -23.68 5.67 0.36
C VAL A 163 -23.51 6.54 -0.89
N ALA A 164 -23.11 5.97 -2.03
CA ALA A 164 -22.96 6.72 -3.28
C ALA A 164 -24.26 7.45 -3.69
N LYS A 165 -25.41 6.77 -3.62
CA LYS A 165 -26.72 7.38 -3.90
C LYS A 165 -27.08 8.55 -2.96
N ARG A 166 -26.64 8.48 -1.69
CA ARG A 166 -26.85 9.60 -0.73
C ARG A 166 -26.01 10.82 -1.12
N TYR A 167 -24.75 10.61 -1.51
CA TYR A 167 -23.88 11.71 -1.96
C TYR A 167 -24.38 12.34 -3.27
N GLU A 168 -24.82 11.55 -4.25
CA GLU A 168 -25.41 12.08 -5.48
C GLU A 168 -26.62 12.97 -5.21
N ARG A 169 -27.52 12.56 -4.30
CA ARG A 169 -28.70 13.35 -3.92
C ARG A 169 -28.35 14.63 -3.16
N ALA A 170 -27.29 14.61 -2.38
CA ALA A 170 -26.83 15.78 -1.62
C ALA A 170 -26.09 16.79 -2.50
N SER A 171 -25.54 16.37 -3.64
CA SER A 171 -24.75 17.18 -4.55
C SER A 171 -25.56 17.87 -5.65
N VAL A 172 -26.89 17.65 -5.74
CA VAL A 172 -27.77 18.36 -6.69
C VAL A 172 -28.14 19.71 -6.08
N PRO A 173 -27.66 20.84 -6.64
CA PRO A 173 -28.06 22.18 -6.19
C PRO A 173 -29.55 22.38 -6.47
N ARG A 174 -30.28 22.95 -5.51
CA ARG A 174 -31.64 23.40 -5.67
C ARG A 174 -31.70 24.67 -6.49
#